data_53e4669e79110e1f62ebc8014dddd56c
#
_entry.id   53e4669e79110e1f62ebc8014dddd56c
#
_cell.length_a   1.000
_cell.length_b   1.000
_cell.length_c   1.000
_cell.angle_alpha   90.00
_cell.angle_beta   90.00
_cell.angle_gamma   90.00
#
_symmetry.space_group_name_H-M   'P 1'
#
loop_
_entity.id
_entity.type
_entity.pdbx_description
1 polymer ?
#
loop_
_entity_poly.entity_id
_entity_poly.type
_entity_poly.pdbx_seq_one_letter_code
_entity_poly.pdbx_strand_id
1 'polypeptide(L)'
;SYIDGVKVDNLDQILDFSTDENGETEIYIPIRDFATFLNSVNPDFGYQTFKGDYNPKTEDDGKCYVLRNGYEVVMYAKKSKTIYKLNLQSRSDEYEECNIDKDIFENNGKLYTSVDGIEKGYNLVFSYDEKKKIITIYTLDYLANTHSNALGKKTFENYGQLSMSNSYSNYKSLFEGLIIVQASNGKYGIIETTDYSSFILEPQYDNINFVNDSSTFLVESGGKIGLFTKDGKRKINLVYDEITSMGQNSQLYTVR
;
A
#
# COMPACT_ATOMS: atom_id res chain seq x y z
N SER A 1 9.87 6.25 18.89
CA SER A 1 9.22 5.75 17.66
C SER A 1 8.97 4.25 17.75
N TYR A 2 8.16 3.71 16.85
CA TYR A 2 7.79 2.30 16.85
C TYR A 2 7.76 1.75 15.42
N ILE A 3 8.21 0.50 15.24
CA ILE A 3 8.07 -0.26 13.99
C ILE A 3 7.46 -1.62 14.34
N ASP A 4 6.32 -1.95 13.75
CA ASP A 4 5.56 -3.18 14.01
C ASP A 4 5.35 -3.45 15.52
N GLY A 5 5.05 -2.39 16.27
CA GLY A 5 4.86 -2.42 17.71
C GLY A 5 6.14 -2.47 18.55
N VAL A 6 7.31 -2.63 17.93
CA VAL A 6 8.62 -2.63 18.61
C VAL A 6 9.12 -1.19 18.73
N LYS A 7 9.52 -0.79 19.95
CA LYS A 7 10.12 0.53 20.18
C LYS A 7 11.49 0.62 19.51
N VAL A 8 11.72 1.69 18.77
CA VAL A 8 12.98 1.99 18.09
C VAL A 8 13.48 3.38 18.46
N ASP A 9 14.79 3.53 18.53
CA ASP A 9 15.45 4.79 18.79
C ASP A 9 16.06 5.36 17.49
N ASN A 10 16.32 6.66 17.46
CA ASN A 10 17.01 7.37 16.38
C ASN A 10 16.36 7.35 14.99
N LEU A 11 15.10 6.92 14.83
CA LEU A 11 14.39 7.01 13.55
C LEU A 11 14.24 8.46 13.10
N ASP A 12 13.95 9.36 14.02
CA ASP A 12 13.83 10.80 13.78
C ASP A 12 15.12 11.45 13.27
N GLN A 13 16.28 10.85 13.56
CA GLN A 13 17.59 11.39 13.16
C GLN A 13 17.90 11.17 11.67
N ILE A 14 17.24 10.20 11.04
CA ILE A 14 17.42 9.93 9.62
C ILE A 14 16.39 10.61 8.72
N LEU A 15 15.33 11.17 9.30
CA LEU A 15 14.28 11.85 8.58
C LEU A 15 14.56 13.36 8.50
N ASP A 16 14.16 13.97 7.40
CA ASP A 16 14.19 15.43 7.21
C ASP A 16 12.81 16.00 7.51
N PHE A 17 12.73 16.93 8.47
CA PHE A 17 11.51 17.61 8.83
C PHE A 17 11.56 19.05 8.30
N SER A 18 10.54 19.44 7.58
CA SER A 18 10.33 20.81 7.14
C SER A 18 8.93 21.28 7.50
N THR A 19 8.67 22.54 7.26
CA THR A 19 7.35 23.14 7.46
C THR A 19 6.91 23.75 6.14
N ASP A 20 5.71 23.43 5.70
CA ASP A 20 5.13 23.97 4.48
C ASP A 20 4.66 25.42 4.66
N GLU A 21 4.15 26.04 3.60
CA GLU A 21 3.63 27.40 3.60
C GLU A 21 2.40 27.61 4.50
N ASN A 22 1.70 26.55 4.89
CA ASN A 22 0.55 26.56 5.79
C ASN A 22 0.95 26.33 7.26
N GLY A 23 2.23 26.05 7.53
CA GLY A 23 2.73 25.72 8.86
C GLY A 23 2.60 24.26 9.25
N GLU A 24 2.25 23.37 8.30
CA GLU A 24 2.16 21.94 8.53
C GLU A 24 3.52 21.25 8.43
N THR A 25 3.74 20.22 9.26
CA THR A 25 5.00 19.45 9.24
C THR A 25 5.04 18.54 8.02
N GLU A 26 6.03 18.72 7.18
CA GLU A 26 6.37 17.82 6.09
C GLU A 26 7.55 16.94 6.49
N ILE A 27 7.49 15.66 6.13
CA ILE A 27 8.54 14.67 6.41
C ILE A 27 9.07 14.12 5.10
N TYR A 28 10.38 14.25 4.91
CA TYR A 28 11.09 13.69 3.77
C TYR A 28 12.05 12.59 4.25
N ILE A 29 12.10 11.52 3.49
CA ILE A 29 12.73 10.27 3.90
C ILE A 29 13.83 9.91 2.91
N PRO A 30 15.10 9.80 3.36
CA PRO A 30 16.20 9.38 2.50
C PRO A 30 16.06 7.88 2.19
N ILE A 31 15.74 7.56 0.95
CA ILE A 31 15.27 6.25 0.50
C ILE A 31 16.22 5.11 0.93
N ARG A 32 17.53 5.28 0.72
CA ARG A 32 18.52 4.24 1.01
C ARG A 32 18.83 4.10 2.50
N ASP A 33 18.95 5.23 3.20
CA ASP A 33 19.25 5.23 4.63
C ASP A 33 18.10 4.62 5.41
N PHE A 34 16.87 4.88 4.96
CA PHE A 34 15.67 4.29 5.55
C PHE A 34 15.64 2.76 5.40
N ALA A 35 15.99 2.21 4.21
CA ALA A 35 16.13 0.78 4.01
C ALA A 35 17.18 0.17 4.96
N THR A 36 18.32 0.84 5.09
CA THR A 36 19.39 0.41 5.99
C THR A 36 18.93 0.42 7.45
N PHE A 37 18.20 1.47 7.84
CA PHE A 37 17.64 1.57 9.20
C PHE A 37 16.61 0.46 9.47
N LEU A 38 15.67 0.22 8.56
CA LEU A 38 14.68 -0.85 8.71
C LEU A 38 15.36 -2.21 8.90
N ASN A 39 16.36 -2.53 8.08
CA ASN A 39 17.12 -3.78 8.19
C ASN A 39 17.91 -3.86 9.51
N SER A 40 18.33 -2.73 10.09
CA SER A 40 19.00 -2.72 11.40
C SER A 40 18.05 -3.04 12.55
N VAL A 41 16.76 -2.71 12.39
CA VAL A 41 15.71 -3.02 13.36
C VAL A 41 15.30 -4.49 13.24
N ASN A 42 15.07 -4.95 12.02
CA ASN A 42 14.77 -6.34 11.72
C ASN A 42 15.43 -6.77 10.41
N PRO A 43 16.47 -7.61 10.45
CA PRO A 43 17.16 -8.10 9.25
C PRO A 43 16.25 -8.86 8.28
N ASP A 44 15.14 -9.44 8.76
CA ASP A 44 14.19 -10.19 7.94
C ASP A 44 13.40 -9.29 6.98
N PHE A 45 13.44 -7.95 7.17
CA PHE A 45 12.91 -7.02 6.16
C PHE A 45 13.63 -7.12 4.82
N GLY A 46 14.94 -7.42 4.84
CA GLY A 46 15.72 -7.82 3.66
C GLY A 46 15.75 -6.80 2.53
N TYR A 47 15.55 -5.49 2.80
CA TYR A 47 15.63 -4.46 1.78
C TYR A 47 17.03 -4.34 1.21
N GLN A 48 17.15 -4.32 -0.12
CA GLN A 48 18.41 -4.04 -0.80
C GLN A 48 18.24 -2.79 -1.66
N THR A 49 19.24 -1.95 -1.73
CA THR A 49 19.20 -0.69 -2.47
C THR A 49 20.35 -0.57 -3.46
N PHE A 50 20.05 -0.03 -4.64
CA PHE A 50 21.01 0.16 -5.72
C PHE A 50 20.92 1.61 -6.23
N LYS A 51 22.04 2.17 -6.69
CA LYS A 51 22.09 3.44 -7.41
C LYS A 51 22.20 3.19 -8.91
N GLY A 52 21.71 4.14 -9.72
CA GLY A 52 21.77 4.04 -11.16
C GLY A 52 20.76 3.04 -11.74
N ASP A 53 21.04 2.51 -12.91
CA ASP A 53 20.28 1.40 -13.47
C ASP A 53 20.32 0.19 -12.54
N TYR A 54 19.38 -0.72 -12.64
CA TYR A 54 19.35 -1.97 -11.85
C TYR A 54 20.66 -2.79 -11.92
N ASN A 55 21.60 -2.29 -12.66
CA ASN A 55 22.98 -2.80 -12.72
C ASN A 55 23.85 -2.04 -11.68
N PRO A 56 24.32 -2.70 -10.61
CA PRO A 56 25.15 -2.07 -9.58
C PRO A 56 26.51 -1.54 -10.07
N LYS A 57 26.85 -1.74 -11.35
CA LYS A 57 28.08 -1.28 -11.99
C LYS A 57 27.93 0.04 -12.73
N THR A 58 26.71 0.59 -12.87
CA THR A 58 26.49 1.86 -13.56
C THR A 58 26.59 3.03 -12.59
N GLU A 59 26.99 4.18 -13.11
CA GLU A 59 27.07 5.44 -12.37
C GLU A 59 25.68 5.92 -11.93
N ASP A 60 25.64 6.82 -10.96
CA ASP A 60 24.43 7.43 -10.44
C ASP A 60 23.75 8.28 -11.54
N ASP A 61 22.67 7.80 -12.09
CA ASP A 61 21.85 8.46 -13.11
C ASP A 61 20.66 9.25 -12.53
N GLY A 62 20.66 9.48 -11.23
CA GLY A 62 19.56 10.13 -10.51
C GLY A 62 18.41 9.17 -10.17
N LYS A 63 18.64 7.87 -10.22
CA LYS A 63 17.69 6.84 -9.82
C LYS A 63 18.17 6.05 -8.60
N CYS A 64 17.23 5.52 -7.85
CA CYS A 64 17.46 4.56 -6.77
C CYS A 64 16.48 3.41 -6.90
N TYR A 65 16.97 2.21 -6.78
CA TYR A 65 16.17 0.98 -6.79
C TYR A 65 16.16 0.36 -5.40
N VAL A 66 14.99 -0.09 -4.99
CA VAL A 66 14.79 -0.84 -3.75
C VAL A 66 14.24 -2.22 -4.10
N LEU A 67 14.99 -3.26 -3.82
CA LEU A 67 14.52 -4.65 -3.93
C LEU A 67 13.87 -5.04 -2.60
N ARG A 68 12.63 -5.53 -2.67
CA ARG A 68 11.85 -6.01 -1.53
C ARG A 68 11.54 -7.50 -1.69
N ASN A 69 11.60 -8.22 -0.58
CA ASN A 69 11.24 -9.65 -0.52
C ASN A 69 11.94 -10.53 -1.57
N GLY A 70 13.07 -10.04 -2.15
CA GLY A 70 13.82 -10.73 -3.18
C GLY A 70 13.17 -10.78 -4.57
N TYR A 71 11.98 -10.21 -4.77
CA TYR A 71 11.25 -10.31 -6.04
C TYR A 71 10.53 -9.04 -6.50
N GLU A 72 10.41 -8.01 -5.69
CA GLU A 72 9.78 -6.76 -6.10
C GLU A 72 10.81 -5.63 -6.12
N VAL A 73 10.96 -4.99 -7.26
CA VAL A 73 11.85 -3.84 -7.45
C VAL A 73 11.01 -2.56 -7.54
N VAL A 74 11.37 -1.57 -6.75
CA VAL A 74 10.78 -0.24 -6.78
C VAL A 74 11.82 0.76 -7.25
N MET A 75 11.51 1.51 -8.29
CA MET A 75 12.35 2.55 -8.84
C MET A 75 11.87 3.94 -8.41
N TYR A 76 12.78 4.71 -7.85
CA TYR A 76 12.61 6.13 -7.53
C TYR A 76 13.52 6.95 -8.44
N ALA A 77 12.97 7.90 -9.18
CA ALA A 77 13.72 8.77 -10.07
C ALA A 77 13.66 10.23 -9.63
N LYS A 78 14.79 10.93 -9.64
CA LYS A 78 14.88 12.37 -9.32
C LYS A 78 13.94 13.19 -10.19
N LYS A 79 13.25 14.15 -9.60
CA LYS A 79 12.27 15.05 -10.23
C LYS A 79 11.02 14.32 -10.75
N SER A 80 10.71 13.15 -10.21
CA SER A 80 9.52 12.38 -10.56
C SER A 80 8.51 12.43 -9.42
N LYS A 81 7.23 12.49 -9.77
CA LYS A 81 6.08 12.22 -8.89
C LYS A 81 5.51 10.82 -9.12
N THR A 82 6.26 9.94 -9.74
CA THR A 82 5.87 8.56 -10.00
C THR A 82 6.98 7.64 -9.57
N ILE A 83 6.65 6.63 -8.81
CA ILE A 83 7.49 5.46 -8.57
C ILE A 83 7.02 4.32 -9.46
N TYR A 84 7.93 3.44 -9.82
CA TYR A 84 7.67 2.33 -10.71
C TYR A 84 7.97 1.03 -9.98
N LYS A 85 7.05 0.08 -10.01
CA LYS A 85 7.20 -1.23 -9.38
C LYS A 85 7.24 -2.33 -10.41
N LEU A 86 8.16 -3.26 -10.25
CA LEU A 86 8.29 -4.44 -11.09
C LEU A 86 8.32 -5.68 -10.21
N ASN A 87 7.42 -6.63 -10.49
CA ASN A 87 7.45 -7.93 -9.85
C ASN A 87 8.27 -8.89 -10.71
N LEU A 88 9.46 -9.27 -10.23
CA LEU A 88 10.38 -10.16 -10.93
C LEU A 88 9.86 -11.61 -11.11
N GLN A 89 8.82 -11.99 -10.39
CA GLN A 89 8.15 -13.29 -10.53
C GLN A 89 6.99 -13.25 -11.55
N SER A 90 6.58 -12.04 -11.95
CA SER A 90 5.58 -11.86 -13.00
C SER A 90 6.16 -12.29 -14.35
N ARG A 91 5.28 -12.79 -15.22
CA ARG A 91 5.63 -13.03 -16.63
C ARG A 91 5.58 -11.75 -17.48
N SER A 92 5.12 -10.65 -16.90
CA SER A 92 5.09 -9.33 -17.53
C SER A 92 6.31 -8.54 -17.09
N ASP A 93 7.01 -7.95 -18.06
CA ASP A 93 8.09 -6.99 -17.81
C ASP A 93 7.55 -5.55 -17.65
N GLU A 94 6.23 -5.41 -17.48
CA GLU A 94 5.58 -4.11 -17.32
C GLU A 94 5.70 -3.62 -15.89
N TYR A 95 6.11 -2.36 -15.76
CA TYR A 95 6.13 -1.66 -14.48
C TYR A 95 4.72 -1.19 -14.11
N GLU A 96 4.35 -1.41 -12.86
CA GLU A 96 3.20 -0.71 -12.25
C GLU A 96 3.64 0.72 -11.91
N GLU A 97 2.95 1.72 -12.42
CA GLU A 97 3.18 3.13 -12.09
C GLU A 97 2.36 3.50 -10.85
N CYS A 98 3.00 4.09 -9.86
CA CYS A 98 2.35 4.60 -8.65
C CYS A 98 2.67 6.08 -8.50
N ASN A 99 1.66 6.95 -8.63
CA ASN A 99 1.83 8.38 -8.39
C ASN A 99 1.98 8.66 -6.91
N ILE A 100 2.83 9.62 -6.60
CA ILE A 100 3.09 10.11 -5.25
C ILE A 100 2.81 11.61 -5.15
N ASP A 101 2.59 12.09 -3.94
CA ASP A 101 2.15 13.46 -3.67
C ASP A 101 3.20 14.53 -3.95
N LYS A 102 4.49 14.22 -3.78
CA LYS A 102 5.62 15.15 -3.90
C LYS A 102 6.70 14.64 -4.85
N ASP A 103 7.44 15.59 -5.43
CA ASP A 103 8.61 15.25 -6.25
C ASP A 103 9.71 14.56 -5.42
N ILE A 104 10.32 13.54 -6.00
CA ILE A 104 11.57 12.96 -5.50
C ILE A 104 12.70 13.93 -5.77
N PHE A 105 13.46 14.29 -4.75
CA PHE A 105 14.57 15.23 -4.89
C PHE A 105 15.88 14.68 -4.33
N GLU A 106 16.97 15.30 -4.75
CA GLU A 106 18.31 14.97 -4.26
C GLU A 106 18.83 16.08 -3.36
N ASN A 107 19.35 15.69 -2.22
CA ASN A 107 20.08 16.57 -1.31
C ASN A 107 21.34 15.85 -0.80
N ASN A 108 22.51 16.48 -0.95
CA ASN A 108 23.80 15.92 -0.52
C ASN A 108 24.08 14.48 -1.02
N GLY A 109 23.73 14.19 -2.28
CA GLY A 109 23.94 12.89 -2.91
C GLY A 109 23.00 11.79 -2.43
N LYS A 110 21.93 12.13 -1.72
CA LYS A 110 20.87 11.22 -1.28
C LYS A 110 19.55 11.58 -1.95
N LEU A 111 18.81 10.58 -2.40
CA LEU A 111 17.44 10.77 -2.88
C LEU A 111 16.47 10.70 -1.72
N TYR A 112 15.56 11.65 -1.69
CA TYR A 112 14.48 11.78 -0.72
C TYR A 112 13.14 11.66 -1.41
N THR A 113 12.18 11.07 -0.70
CA THR A 113 10.77 11.04 -1.10
C THR A 113 9.90 11.43 0.10
N SER A 114 8.65 11.76 -0.17
CA SER A 114 7.64 12.02 0.86
C SER A 114 7.24 10.74 1.62
N VAL A 115 6.44 10.89 2.67
CA VAL A 115 5.81 9.78 3.38
C VAL A 115 5.01 8.91 2.40
N ASP A 116 4.17 9.51 1.54
CA ASP A 116 3.38 8.78 0.53
C ASP A 116 4.27 7.94 -0.40
N GLY A 117 5.42 8.47 -0.82
CA GLY A 117 6.38 7.74 -1.65
C GLY A 117 7.03 6.55 -0.92
N ILE A 118 7.26 6.67 0.39
CA ILE A 118 7.74 5.54 1.21
C ILE A 118 6.64 4.51 1.46
N GLU A 119 5.44 4.93 1.82
CA GLU A 119 4.31 4.02 2.05
C GLU A 119 4.06 3.14 0.83
N LYS A 120 3.93 3.76 -0.34
CA LYS A 120 3.71 3.06 -1.62
C LYS A 120 4.90 2.20 -2.03
N GLY A 121 6.11 2.72 -1.88
CA GLY A 121 7.32 2.01 -2.30
C GLY A 121 7.73 0.86 -1.39
N TYR A 122 7.59 1.01 -0.09
CA TYR A 122 7.99 0.00 0.89
C TYR A 122 6.84 -0.90 1.36
N ASN A 123 5.61 -0.66 0.92
CA ASN A 123 4.39 -1.33 1.38
C ASN A 123 4.26 -1.28 2.91
N LEU A 124 4.24 -0.09 3.45
CA LEU A 124 4.07 0.14 4.88
C LEU A 124 3.09 1.30 5.12
N VAL A 125 2.64 1.44 6.34
CA VAL A 125 1.83 2.56 6.81
C VAL A 125 2.67 3.37 7.79
N PHE A 126 2.76 4.68 7.54
CA PHE A 126 3.53 5.61 8.33
C PHE A 126 2.58 6.62 9.01
N SER A 127 2.76 6.85 10.29
CA SER A 127 2.06 7.92 10.99
C SER A 127 2.99 8.70 11.89
N TYR A 128 2.70 10.00 12.05
CA TYR A 128 3.43 10.92 12.91
C TYR A 128 2.49 11.66 13.84
N ASP A 129 2.65 11.42 15.14
CA ASP A 129 1.98 12.21 16.18
C ASP A 129 2.85 13.44 16.49
N GLU A 130 2.47 14.58 15.91
CA GLU A 130 3.22 15.83 16.03
C GLU A 130 3.33 16.32 17.47
N LYS A 131 2.30 16.12 18.29
CA LYS A 131 2.28 16.57 19.70
C LYS A 131 3.24 15.75 20.56
N LYS A 132 3.31 14.45 20.33
CA LYS A 132 4.18 13.54 21.08
C LYS A 132 5.55 13.34 20.43
N LYS A 133 5.72 13.81 19.19
CA LYS A 133 6.91 13.57 18.38
C LYS A 133 7.19 12.07 18.21
N ILE A 134 6.13 11.28 18.01
CA ILE A 134 6.22 9.83 17.87
C ILE A 134 5.91 9.45 16.43
N ILE A 135 6.83 8.70 15.82
CA ILE A 135 6.65 8.06 14.53
C ILE A 135 6.22 6.61 14.78
N THR A 136 5.21 6.16 14.07
CA THR A 136 4.77 4.76 14.08
C THR A 136 4.72 4.25 12.65
N ILE A 137 5.38 3.12 12.42
CA ILE A 137 5.44 2.45 11.13
C ILE A 137 4.91 1.03 11.31
N TYR A 138 4.02 0.61 10.41
CA TYR A 138 3.54 -0.76 10.32
C TYR A 138 3.80 -1.30 8.93
N THR A 139 4.42 -2.47 8.84
CA THR A 139 4.47 -3.23 7.59
C THR A 139 3.08 -3.78 7.28
N LEU A 140 2.76 -3.94 6.00
CA LEU A 140 1.48 -4.55 5.61
C LEU A 140 1.36 -5.99 6.12
N ASP A 141 2.46 -6.73 6.17
CA ASP A 141 2.46 -8.09 6.72
C ASP A 141 2.10 -8.11 8.21
N TYR A 142 2.62 -7.17 8.99
CA TYR A 142 2.25 -7.03 10.40
C TYR A 142 0.76 -6.68 10.56
N LEU A 143 0.27 -5.72 9.78
CA LEU A 143 -1.14 -5.34 9.80
C LEU A 143 -2.05 -6.50 9.37
N ALA A 144 -1.69 -7.20 8.29
CA ALA A 144 -2.42 -8.35 7.80
C ALA A 144 -2.52 -9.44 8.87
N ASN A 145 -1.41 -9.77 9.54
CA ASN A 145 -1.39 -10.75 10.62
C ASN A 145 -2.23 -10.29 11.83
N THR A 146 -2.12 -9.01 12.20
CA THR A 146 -2.88 -8.43 13.32
C THR A 146 -4.38 -8.51 13.05
N HIS A 147 -4.83 -8.10 11.87
CA HIS A 147 -6.23 -8.12 11.48
C HIS A 147 -6.76 -9.55 11.30
N SER A 148 -5.98 -10.45 10.70
CA SER A 148 -6.33 -11.86 10.56
C SER A 148 -6.55 -12.53 11.92
N ASN A 149 -5.66 -12.27 12.88
CA ASN A 149 -5.79 -12.77 14.25
C ASN A 149 -7.01 -12.17 14.98
N ALA A 150 -7.34 -10.92 14.74
CA ALA A 150 -8.51 -10.27 15.34
C ALA A 150 -9.82 -10.83 14.76
N LEU A 151 -9.89 -11.00 13.44
CA LEU A 151 -11.04 -11.60 12.75
C LEU A 151 -11.26 -13.06 13.18
N GLY A 152 -10.20 -13.85 13.27
CA GLY A 152 -10.28 -15.27 13.68
C GLY A 152 -10.82 -15.51 15.10
N LYS A 153 -10.87 -14.46 15.94
CA LYS A 153 -11.47 -14.51 17.29
C LYS A 153 -12.95 -14.14 17.32
N LYS A 154 -13.51 -13.67 16.20
CA LYS A 154 -14.91 -13.23 16.10
C LYS A 154 -15.76 -14.25 15.36
N THR A 155 -17.02 -14.36 15.77
CA THR A 155 -18.07 -15.11 15.05
C THR A 155 -19.13 -14.11 14.62
N PHE A 156 -19.44 -14.10 13.35
CA PHE A 156 -20.46 -13.24 12.76
C PHE A 156 -21.76 -14.00 12.60
N GLU A 157 -22.88 -13.44 13.06
CA GLU A 157 -24.18 -14.14 13.20
C GLU A 157 -24.60 -14.87 11.90
N ASN A 158 -24.45 -14.22 10.74
CA ASN A 158 -24.91 -14.79 9.46
C ASN A 158 -23.77 -15.42 8.62
N TYR A 159 -22.52 -15.28 9.02
CA TYR A 159 -21.36 -15.61 8.17
C TYR A 159 -20.36 -16.54 8.85
N GLY A 160 -20.54 -16.82 10.14
CA GLY A 160 -19.62 -17.63 10.93
C GLY A 160 -18.28 -16.92 11.15
N GLN A 161 -17.18 -17.66 11.04
CA GLN A 161 -15.85 -17.08 11.04
C GLN A 161 -15.53 -16.49 9.66
N LEU A 162 -14.87 -15.33 9.68
CA LEU A 162 -14.34 -14.69 8.48
C LEU A 162 -12.83 -14.89 8.43
N SER A 163 -12.32 -15.12 7.24
CA SER A 163 -10.89 -15.07 6.96
C SER A 163 -10.55 -13.82 6.14
N MET A 164 -9.37 -13.27 6.36
CA MET A 164 -8.85 -12.22 5.50
C MET A 164 -8.48 -12.83 4.14
N SER A 165 -8.89 -12.20 3.06
CA SER A 165 -8.48 -12.62 1.72
C SER A 165 -6.97 -12.41 1.54
N ASN A 166 -6.26 -13.41 1.02
CA ASN A 166 -4.82 -13.36 0.73
C ASN A 166 -4.52 -12.78 -0.68
N SER A 167 -5.43 -11.99 -1.23
CA SER A 167 -5.23 -11.36 -2.53
C SER A 167 -4.35 -10.12 -2.42
N TYR A 168 -3.65 -9.79 -3.51
CA TYR A 168 -2.90 -8.52 -3.62
C TYR A 168 -3.81 -7.29 -3.42
N SER A 169 -5.06 -7.37 -3.89
CA SER A 169 -6.08 -6.35 -3.66
C SER A 169 -6.34 -6.08 -2.18
N ASN A 170 -6.26 -7.10 -1.33
CA ASN A 170 -6.47 -6.94 0.10
C ASN A 170 -5.33 -6.14 0.77
N TYR A 171 -4.08 -6.40 0.38
CA TYR A 171 -2.97 -5.58 0.87
C TYR A 171 -3.12 -4.11 0.46
N LYS A 172 -3.60 -3.84 -0.74
CA LYS A 172 -3.91 -2.47 -1.19
C LYS A 172 -5.04 -1.85 -0.36
N SER A 173 -6.11 -2.58 -0.08
CA SER A 173 -7.24 -2.08 0.71
C SER A 173 -6.87 -1.72 2.16
N LEU A 174 -5.82 -2.34 2.72
CA LEU A 174 -5.34 -2.00 4.06
C LEU A 174 -4.84 -0.56 4.17
N PHE A 175 -4.27 0.04 3.11
CA PHE A 175 -3.92 1.45 3.07
C PHE A 175 -5.15 2.37 3.19
N GLU A 176 -6.31 1.89 2.74
CA GLU A 176 -7.58 2.60 2.87
C GLU A 176 -8.32 2.26 4.18
N GLY A 177 -7.68 1.50 5.08
CA GLY A 177 -8.30 1.07 6.33
C GLY A 177 -9.41 0.03 6.15
N LEU A 178 -9.36 -0.77 5.09
CA LEU A 178 -10.37 -1.75 4.71
C LEU A 178 -9.77 -3.16 4.64
N ILE A 179 -10.59 -4.17 4.89
CA ILE A 179 -10.21 -5.58 4.76
C ILE A 179 -11.22 -6.29 3.88
N ILE A 180 -10.73 -6.92 2.80
CA ILE A 180 -11.52 -7.87 2.02
C ILE A 180 -11.55 -9.18 2.78
N VAL A 181 -12.73 -9.62 3.18
CA VAL A 181 -12.95 -10.85 3.96
C VAL A 181 -13.68 -11.90 3.15
N GLN A 182 -13.45 -13.18 3.49
CA GLN A 182 -14.16 -14.31 2.92
C GLN A 182 -14.90 -15.05 4.03
N ALA A 183 -16.17 -15.31 3.82
CA ALA A 183 -16.99 -16.13 4.72
C ALA A 183 -16.82 -17.62 4.40
N SER A 184 -17.28 -18.49 5.31
CA SER A 184 -17.20 -19.96 5.18
C SER A 184 -17.91 -20.52 3.95
N ASN A 185 -18.88 -19.80 3.40
CA ASN A 185 -19.59 -20.16 2.15
C ASN A 185 -18.80 -19.74 0.88
N GLY A 186 -17.59 -19.22 1.02
CA GLY A 186 -16.74 -18.77 -0.09
C GLY A 186 -17.06 -17.38 -0.62
N LYS A 187 -18.07 -16.67 -0.08
CA LYS A 187 -18.44 -15.32 -0.53
C LYS A 187 -17.57 -14.25 0.13
N TYR A 188 -17.34 -13.18 -0.61
CA TYR A 188 -16.50 -12.06 -0.20
C TYR A 188 -17.31 -10.86 0.25
N GLY A 189 -16.78 -10.12 1.22
CA GLY A 189 -17.28 -8.84 1.74
C GLY A 189 -16.15 -7.90 2.10
N ILE A 190 -16.47 -6.72 2.64
CA ILE A 190 -15.50 -5.71 3.09
C ILE A 190 -15.88 -5.25 4.50
N ILE A 191 -14.87 -5.17 5.38
CA ILE A 191 -14.96 -4.64 6.76
C ILE A 191 -13.92 -3.52 6.94
N GLU A 192 -14.21 -2.52 7.76
CA GLU A 192 -13.22 -1.51 8.20
C GLU A 192 -12.23 -2.11 9.22
N THR A 193 -10.97 -1.65 9.17
CA THR A 193 -9.92 -2.10 10.11
C THR A 193 -10.15 -1.61 11.53
N THR A 194 -10.89 -0.52 11.72
CA THR A 194 -11.17 0.11 13.01
C THR A 194 -12.37 -0.49 13.74
N ASP A 195 -13.31 -1.05 12.99
CA ASP A 195 -14.53 -1.65 13.53
C ASP A 195 -14.91 -2.93 12.79
N TYR A 196 -14.64 -4.08 13.43
CA TYR A 196 -15.02 -5.38 12.90
C TYR A 196 -16.50 -5.74 13.19
N SER A 197 -17.33 -4.80 13.63
CA SER A 197 -18.75 -5.07 13.96
C SER A 197 -19.69 -4.80 12.79
N SER A 198 -19.26 -4.00 11.81
CA SER A 198 -20.07 -3.60 10.67
C SER A 198 -19.38 -3.87 9.32
N PHE A 199 -20.19 -4.25 8.34
CA PHE A 199 -19.72 -4.44 6.98
C PHE A 199 -19.92 -3.17 6.15
N ILE A 200 -18.91 -2.82 5.36
CA ILE A 200 -19.05 -1.90 4.23
C ILE A 200 -19.78 -2.62 3.08
N LEU A 201 -19.38 -3.86 2.81
CA LEU A 201 -20.09 -4.79 1.92
C LEU A 201 -20.20 -6.13 2.62
N GLU A 202 -21.44 -6.63 2.78
CA GLU A 202 -21.68 -7.95 3.35
C GLU A 202 -21.12 -9.07 2.48
N PRO A 203 -20.70 -10.23 3.08
CA PRO A 203 -20.16 -11.38 2.35
C PRO A 203 -21.21 -12.08 1.49
N GLN A 204 -21.48 -11.56 0.31
CA GLN A 204 -22.44 -12.10 -0.66
C GLN A 204 -21.91 -12.15 -2.10
N TYR A 205 -20.73 -11.65 -2.35
CA TYR A 205 -20.15 -11.50 -3.67
C TYR A 205 -19.21 -12.66 -4.02
N ASP A 206 -19.06 -12.95 -5.31
CA ASP A 206 -18.21 -14.03 -5.80
C ASP A 206 -16.73 -13.64 -5.78
N ASN A 207 -16.45 -12.35 -6.00
CA ASN A 207 -15.11 -11.80 -5.92
C ASN A 207 -15.15 -10.29 -5.63
N ILE A 208 -14.08 -9.78 -5.00
CA ILE A 208 -13.86 -8.36 -4.77
C ILE A 208 -12.39 -8.06 -5.03
N ASN A 209 -12.11 -7.05 -5.87
CA ASN A 209 -10.77 -6.56 -6.14
C ASN A 209 -10.70 -5.05 -5.95
N PHE A 210 -9.71 -4.60 -5.18
CA PHE A 210 -9.42 -3.18 -5.03
C PHE A 210 -8.84 -2.62 -6.32
N VAL A 211 -9.40 -1.50 -6.82
CA VAL A 211 -8.87 -0.80 -7.98
C VAL A 211 -7.84 0.22 -7.53
N ASN A 212 -6.62 0.10 -8.01
CA ASN A 212 -5.53 1.00 -7.65
C ASN A 212 -5.90 2.47 -7.89
N ASP A 213 -5.47 3.32 -6.94
CA ASP A 213 -5.53 4.79 -6.98
C ASP A 213 -6.92 5.42 -7.08
N SER A 214 -8.00 4.63 -7.09
CA SER A 214 -9.36 5.14 -7.23
C SER A 214 -10.25 5.02 -5.99
N SER A 215 -9.76 4.41 -4.92
CA SER A 215 -10.55 4.11 -3.69
C SER A 215 -11.89 3.44 -4.02
N THR A 216 -11.87 2.51 -4.98
CA THR A 216 -13.04 1.78 -5.45
C THR A 216 -12.75 0.29 -5.54
N PHE A 217 -13.81 -0.51 -5.56
CA PHE A 217 -13.76 -1.97 -5.68
C PHE A 217 -14.50 -2.43 -6.92
N LEU A 218 -13.87 -3.30 -7.70
CA LEU A 218 -14.57 -4.16 -8.64
C LEU A 218 -15.20 -5.30 -7.86
N VAL A 219 -16.50 -5.48 -8.01
CA VAL A 219 -17.28 -6.49 -7.30
C VAL A 219 -17.96 -7.38 -8.32
N GLU A 220 -17.81 -8.69 -8.16
CA GLU A 220 -18.40 -9.68 -9.04
C GLU A 220 -19.52 -10.45 -8.32
N SER A 221 -20.64 -10.68 -9.02
CA SER A 221 -21.73 -11.55 -8.56
C SER A 221 -22.47 -12.13 -9.75
N GLY A 222 -22.60 -13.47 -9.77
CA GLY A 222 -23.28 -14.19 -10.85
C GLY A 222 -22.63 -13.99 -12.23
N GLY A 223 -21.29 -13.85 -12.27
CA GLY A 223 -20.54 -13.60 -13.50
C GLY A 223 -20.72 -12.17 -14.05
N LYS A 224 -21.30 -11.25 -13.29
CA LYS A 224 -21.43 -9.84 -13.65
C LYS A 224 -20.60 -8.99 -12.71
N ILE A 225 -20.02 -7.92 -13.26
CA ILE A 225 -19.11 -7.01 -12.56
C ILE A 225 -19.79 -5.65 -12.37
N GLY A 226 -19.58 -5.05 -11.22
CA GLY A 226 -19.95 -3.68 -10.88
C GLY A 226 -18.80 -2.96 -10.18
N LEU A 227 -18.93 -1.65 -10.01
CA LEU A 227 -17.98 -0.82 -9.30
C LEU A 227 -18.62 -0.19 -8.06
N PHE A 228 -17.92 -0.30 -6.93
CA PHE A 228 -18.34 0.26 -5.64
C PHE A 228 -17.28 1.20 -5.10
N THR A 229 -17.70 2.24 -4.43
CA THR A 229 -16.81 3.15 -3.69
C THR A 229 -16.43 2.54 -2.33
N LYS A 230 -15.39 3.08 -1.68
CA LYS A 230 -14.91 2.59 -0.39
C LYS A 230 -15.95 2.69 0.75
N ASP A 231 -16.96 3.54 0.60
CA ASP A 231 -18.10 3.64 1.53
C ASP A 231 -19.28 2.71 1.17
N GLY A 232 -19.06 1.74 0.28
CA GLY A 232 -20.03 0.72 -0.10
C GLY A 232 -21.10 1.18 -1.09
N LYS A 233 -21.03 2.43 -1.60
CA LYS A 233 -22.00 2.91 -2.58
C LYS A 233 -21.69 2.37 -3.97
N ARG A 234 -22.73 1.95 -4.67
CA ARG A 234 -22.62 1.46 -6.04
C ARG A 234 -22.39 2.62 -7.02
N LYS A 235 -21.26 2.61 -7.72
CA LYS A 235 -20.91 3.57 -8.77
C LYS A 235 -21.31 3.07 -10.15
N ILE A 236 -21.12 1.76 -10.42
CA ILE A 236 -21.53 1.09 -11.66
C ILE A 236 -22.29 -0.18 -11.28
N ASN A 237 -23.42 -0.44 -11.95
CA ASN A 237 -24.28 -1.59 -11.65
C ASN A 237 -23.58 -2.93 -11.97
N LEU A 238 -23.96 -3.98 -11.26
CA LEU A 238 -23.52 -5.38 -11.45
C LEU A 238 -24.25 -6.03 -12.65
N VAL A 239 -24.01 -5.52 -13.84
CA VAL A 239 -24.68 -5.99 -15.07
C VAL A 239 -23.73 -6.18 -16.24
N TYR A 240 -22.47 -5.82 -16.08
CA TYR A 240 -21.46 -5.84 -17.12
C TYR A 240 -20.61 -7.10 -17.05
N ASP A 241 -20.11 -7.56 -18.19
CA ASP A 241 -19.18 -8.67 -18.27
C ASP A 241 -17.73 -8.21 -18.02
N GLU A 242 -17.46 -6.93 -18.25
CA GLU A 242 -16.14 -6.35 -18.09
C GLU A 242 -16.23 -4.87 -17.71
N ILE A 243 -15.36 -4.44 -16.79
CA ILE A 243 -15.13 -3.05 -16.44
C ILE A 243 -13.64 -2.80 -16.44
N THR A 244 -13.15 -1.89 -17.28
CA THR A 244 -11.73 -1.54 -17.37
C THR A 244 -11.53 -0.05 -17.11
N SER A 245 -10.56 0.32 -16.27
CA SER A 245 -10.17 1.71 -16.06
C SER A 245 -9.49 2.25 -17.33
N MET A 246 -9.80 3.48 -17.72
CA MET A 246 -9.19 4.16 -18.88
C MET A 246 -7.81 4.81 -18.56
N GLY A 247 -7.17 4.42 -17.48
CA GLY A 247 -5.86 4.91 -17.05
C GLY A 247 -5.67 4.74 -15.55
N GLN A 248 -4.44 4.77 -15.09
CA GLN A 248 -4.09 4.43 -13.71
C GLN A 248 -4.75 5.35 -12.68
N ASN A 249 -4.95 6.61 -12.91
CA ASN A 249 -5.64 7.54 -12.01
C ASN A 249 -6.96 8.05 -12.58
N SER A 250 -7.50 7.33 -13.56
CA SER A 250 -8.73 7.75 -14.24
C SER A 250 -9.96 7.33 -13.44
N GLN A 251 -10.88 8.27 -13.25
CA GLN A 251 -12.24 7.96 -12.82
C GLN A 251 -13.15 7.55 -13.99
N LEU A 252 -12.59 7.39 -15.18
CA LEU A 252 -13.29 6.94 -16.39
C LEU A 252 -13.12 5.43 -16.55
N TYR A 253 -14.20 4.77 -16.91
CA TYR A 253 -14.26 3.32 -17.11
C TYR A 253 -14.93 3.00 -18.42
N THR A 254 -14.42 2.00 -19.11
CA THR A 254 -15.16 1.32 -20.20
C THR A 254 -15.91 0.14 -19.61
N VAL A 255 -17.10 -0.13 -20.10
CA VAL A 255 -17.96 -1.24 -19.68
C VAL A 255 -18.42 -2.04 -20.90
N ARG A 256 -18.50 -3.36 -20.75
CA ARG A 256 -19.00 -4.27 -21.78
C ARG A 256 -19.96 -5.29 -21.19
#